data_99af097e1efee7ffd71a6cf0d17405a8
#
_entry.id   99af097e1efee7ffd71a6cf0d17405a8
#
_cell.length_a   1.000
_cell.length_b   1.000
_cell.length_c   1.000
_cell.angle_alpha   90.00
_cell.angle_beta   90.00
_cell.angle_gamma   90.00
#
_symmetry.space_group_name_H-M   'P 1'
#
loop_
_entity.id
_entity.type
_entity.pdbx_description
1 polymer ?
#
loop_
_entity_poly.entity_id
_entity_poly.type
_entity_poly.pdbx_seq_one_letter_code
_entity_poly.pdbx_strand_id
1 'polypeptide(L)'
;SAFLRSALPAVLWLAGENDSAFSLSFAQFSMATALPESLKPIQRIPHIDSTVNNEWAMVHYLFDNPKDGTAFYRHKETALERLNTAEHTRYMQILKNQATTVGLPPAEYIQGSTALFEQTDKVDAVYNRAIFYPANVFHSGCIQVGSGLSDDPARGRLTANCCITIAES
;
A
#
# COMPACT_ATOMS: atom_id res chain seq x y z
N SER A 1 11.18 16.70 5.05
CA SER A 1 11.88 16.34 6.29
C SER A 1 13.32 15.92 5.96
N ALA A 2 14.23 15.97 6.95
CA ALA A 2 15.63 15.54 6.78
C ALA A 2 15.70 14.06 6.35
N PHE A 3 14.81 13.23 6.87
CA PHE A 3 14.69 11.81 6.51
C PHE A 3 14.43 11.60 5.02
N LEU A 4 13.43 12.28 4.44
CA LEU A 4 13.17 12.17 3.00
C LEU A 4 14.36 12.57 2.15
N ARG A 5 15.07 13.63 2.53
CA ARG A 5 16.28 14.07 1.82
C ARG A 5 17.41 13.04 1.87
N SER A 6 17.56 12.29 2.97
CA SER A 6 18.58 11.24 3.08
C SER A 6 18.20 9.96 2.32
N ALA A 7 16.91 9.63 2.21
CA ALA A 7 16.42 8.45 1.49
C ALA A 7 16.34 8.67 -0.04
N LEU A 8 16.16 9.91 -0.46
CA LEU A 8 15.90 10.27 -1.87
C LEU A 8 16.91 9.71 -2.87
N PRO A 9 18.25 9.77 -2.65
CA PRO A 9 19.21 9.21 -3.62
C PRO A 9 18.98 7.72 -3.88
N ALA A 10 18.62 6.95 -2.85
CA ALA A 10 18.31 5.53 -3.01
C ALA A 10 17.02 5.31 -3.80
N VAL A 11 16.00 6.15 -3.58
CA VAL A 11 14.73 6.08 -4.30
C VAL A 11 14.93 6.43 -5.78
N LEU A 12 15.67 7.48 -6.09
CA LEU A 12 16.02 7.86 -7.47
C LEU A 12 16.80 6.75 -8.18
N TRP A 13 17.80 6.18 -7.51
CA TRP A 13 18.54 5.05 -8.06
C TRP A 13 17.66 3.82 -8.35
N LEU A 14 16.72 3.48 -7.45
CA LEU A 14 15.75 2.40 -7.66
C LEU A 14 14.76 2.69 -8.80
N ALA A 15 14.45 3.96 -9.02
CA ALA A 15 13.61 4.41 -10.13
C ALA A 15 14.34 4.45 -11.48
N GLY A 16 15.67 4.23 -11.50
CA GLY A 16 16.50 4.36 -12.69
C GLY A 16 16.89 5.80 -13.02
N GLU A 17 16.68 6.74 -12.09
CA GLU A 17 16.90 8.16 -12.25
C GLU A 17 18.07 8.62 -11.38
N ASN A 18 19.01 9.40 -11.92
CA ASN A 18 20.17 9.83 -11.16
C ASN A 18 20.09 11.27 -10.64
N ASP A 19 19.47 12.19 -11.39
CA ASP A 19 19.40 13.63 -11.09
C ASP A 19 18.02 14.24 -11.33
N SER A 20 16.97 13.42 -11.41
CA SER A 20 15.63 13.90 -11.70
C SER A 20 15.06 14.75 -10.56
N ALA A 21 14.37 15.82 -10.91
CA ALA A 21 13.59 16.60 -9.96
C ALA A 21 12.45 15.74 -9.42
N PHE A 22 12.13 15.93 -8.15
CA PHE A 22 10.98 15.28 -7.53
C PHE A 22 10.07 16.32 -6.87
N SER A 23 8.80 15.97 -6.76
CA SER A 23 7.83 16.74 -5.99
C SER A 23 7.14 15.86 -4.97
N LEU A 24 6.78 16.45 -3.82
CA LEU A 24 6.01 15.80 -2.77
C LEU A 24 4.53 16.08 -3.04
N SER A 25 3.76 15.05 -3.40
CA SER A 25 2.34 15.18 -3.69
C SER A 25 1.51 15.30 -2.40
N PHE A 26 1.84 14.50 -1.40
CA PHE A 26 1.28 14.62 -0.05
C PHE A 26 2.22 14.02 1.00
N ALA A 27 2.00 14.42 2.27
CA ALA A 27 2.60 13.79 3.44
C ALA A 27 1.62 13.89 4.62
N GLN A 28 1.34 12.76 5.27
CA GLN A 28 0.40 12.70 6.39
C GLN A 28 0.75 11.60 7.38
N PHE A 29 0.27 11.76 8.61
CA PHE A 29 0.20 10.65 9.56
C PHE A 29 -1.11 9.88 9.36
N SER A 30 -1.04 8.56 9.49
CA SER A 30 -2.20 7.69 9.39
C SER A 30 -2.21 6.68 10.52
N MET A 31 -3.40 6.36 11.00
CA MET A 31 -3.64 5.34 12.01
C MET A 31 -4.73 4.38 11.52
N ALA A 32 -4.56 3.09 11.82
CA ALA A 32 -5.59 2.10 11.59
C ALA A 32 -6.54 2.06 12.78
N THR A 33 -7.73 2.61 12.61
CA THR A 33 -8.76 2.70 13.68
C THR A 33 -10.08 2.02 13.30
N ALA A 34 -10.28 1.70 12.03
CA ALA A 34 -11.53 1.11 11.55
C ALA A 34 -11.69 -0.33 12.05
N LEU A 35 -12.83 -0.66 12.63
CA LEU A 35 -13.16 -2.03 12.98
C LEU A 35 -13.41 -2.86 11.71
N PRO A 36 -13.05 -4.17 11.66
CA PRO A 36 -13.20 -5.00 10.48
C PRO A 36 -14.59 -5.00 9.87
N GLU A 37 -15.63 -5.06 10.69
CA GLU A 37 -17.03 -5.04 10.28
C GLU A 37 -17.47 -3.71 9.64
N SER A 38 -16.76 -2.62 9.90
CA SER A 38 -17.01 -1.30 9.30
C SER A 38 -16.31 -1.08 7.95
N LEU A 39 -15.41 -1.99 7.56
CA LEU A 39 -14.67 -1.88 6.31
C LEU A 39 -15.60 -2.00 5.11
N LYS A 40 -15.49 -1.07 4.17
CA LYS A 40 -16.13 -1.20 2.85
C LYS A 40 -15.46 -2.33 2.07
N PRO A 41 -16.17 -3.02 1.13
CA PRO A 41 -15.58 -4.12 0.36
C PRO A 41 -14.24 -3.80 -0.29
N ILE A 42 -14.07 -2.60 -0.83
CA ILE A 42 -12.80 -2.16 -1.46
C ILE A 42 -11.65 -2.00 -0.45
N GLN A 43 -11.93 -1.82 0.82
CA GLN A 43 -10.92 -1.72 1.88
C GLN A 43 -10.46 -3.09 2.41
N ARG A 44 -11.12 -4.17 1.98
CA ARG A 44 -10.84 -5.56 2.36
C ARG A 44 -9.95 -6.29 1.36
N ILE A 45 -9.53 -5.60 0.31
CA ILE A 45 -8.69 -6.12 -0.78
C ILE A 45 -7.46 -5.22 -0.98
N PRO A 46 -6.41 -5.73 -1.65
CA PRO A 46 -5.27 -4.90 -2.04
C PRO A 46 -5.70 -3.73 -2.93
N HIS A 47 -5.05 -2.59 -2.76
CA HIS A 47 -5.28 -1.37 -3.53
C HIS A 47 -3.97 -0.86 -4.14
N ILE A 48 -4.08 0.14 -4.97
CA ILE A 48 -3.00 0.97 -5.46
C ILE A 48 -3.23 2.42 -4.99
N ASP A 49 -2.18 3.19 -4.80
CA ASP A 49 -2.30 4.59 -4.41
C ASP A 49 -2.48 5.50 -5.64
N SER A 50 -1.94 5.09 -6.78
CA SER A 50 -1.99 5.83 -8.05
C SER A 50 -1.91 4.90 -9.25
N THR A 51 -2.35 5.35 -10.43
CA THR A 51 -2.13 4.67 -11.70
C THR A 51 -0.96 5.25 -12.51
N VAL A 52 -0.28 6.26 -11.97
CA VAL A 52 0.80 6.99 -12.62
C VAL A 52 2.14 6.28 -12.38
N ASN A 53 2.92 6.06 -13.44
CA ASN A 53 4.11 5.20 -13.36
C ASN A 53 5.29 5.82 -12.61
N ASN A 54 5.41 7.15 -12.61
CA ASN A 54 6.51 7.87 -11.96
C ASN A 54 6.16 8.35 -10.53
N GLU A 55 5.08 7.84 -9.96
CA GLU A 55 4.71 8.08 -8.56
C GLU A 55 5.17 6.95 -7.66
N TRP A 56 5.73 7.31 -6.51
CA TRP A 56 6.25 6.40 -5.49
C TRP A 56 5.60 6.68 -4.15
N ALA A 57 5.16 5.62 -3.50
CA ALA A 57 4.64 5.67 -2.14
C ALA A 57 5.73 5.36 -1.12
N MET A 58 5.62 5.99 0.04
CA MET A 58 6.41 5.66 1.22
C MET A 58 5.49 5.37 2.40
N VAL A 59 5.81 4.32 3.12
CA VAL A 59 5.24 4.04 4.45
C VAL A 59 6.39 3.96 5.46
N HIS A 60 6.37 4.85 6.44
CA HIS A 60 7.32 4.88 7.55
C HIS A 60 6.62 4.39 8.81
N TYR A 61 7.03 3.25 9.36
CA TYR A 61 6.44 2.66 10.55
C TYR A 61 6.93 3.39 11.80
N LEU A 62 5.99 3.95 12.56
CA LEU A 62 6.23 4.63 13.83
C LEU A 62 5.67 3.82 15.02
N PHE A 63 5.55 2.54 14.84
CA PHE A 63 5.13 1.54 15.81
C PHE A 63 5.99 0.28 15.63
N ASP A 64 5.98 -0.60 16.61
CA ASP A 64 6.76 -1.84 16.58
C ASP A 64 5.84 -3.05 16.79
N ASN A 65 5.33 -3.59 15.68
CA ASN A 65 4.62 -4.85 15.63
C ASN A 65 4.88 -5.52 14.27
N PRO A 66 5.79 -6.50 14.18
CA PRO A 66 6.17 -7.12 12.92
C PRO A 66 5.00 -7.71 12.13
N LYS A 67 3.93 -8.12 12.80
CA LYS A 67 2.75 -8.70 12.14
C LYS A 67 1.94 -7.67 11.35
N ASP A 68 2.03 -6.38 11.70
CA ASP A 68 1.24 -5.28 11.13
C ASP A 68 1.99 -4.48 10.04
N GLY A 69 2.79 -5.15 9.23
CA GLY A 69 3.58 -4.56 8.16
C GLY A 69 2.77 -4.17 6.91
N THR A 70 3.39 -4.35 5.74
CA THR A 70 2.77 -4.12 4.43
C THR A 70 2.99 -5.35 3.56
N ALA A 71 1.95 -5.85 2.91
CA ALA A 71 2.02 -6.95 1.97
C ALA A 71 1.74 -6.47 0.53
N PHE A 72 2.35 -7.16 -0.42
CA PHE A 72 2.21 -6.94 -1.85
C PHE A 72 1.52 -8.11 -2.52
N TYR A 73 0.82 -7.84 -3.63
CA TYR A 73 -0.10 -8.82 -4.18
C TYR A 73 -0.08 -8.85 -5.71
N ARG A 74 -0.47 -10.02 -6.24
CA ARG A 74 -0.82 -10.26 -7.63
C ARG A 74 -2.32 -10.57 -7.72
N HIS A 75 -3.04 -9.89 -8.60
CA HIS A 75 -4.42 -10.25 -8.92
C HIS A 75 -4.43 -11.52 -9.78
N LYS A 76 -5.04 -12.60 -9.28
CA LYS A 76 -4.89 -13.95 -9.88
C LYS A 76 -5.43 -14.05 -11.30
N GLU A 77 -6.60 -13.45 -11.60
CA GLU A 77 -7.21 -13.56 -12.93
C GLU A 77 -6.43 -12.80 -14.00
N THR A 78 -5.89 -11.62 -13.67
CA THR A 78 -5.17 -10.80 -14.65
C THR A 78 -3.65 -10.98 -14.61
N ALA A 79 -3.14 -11.68 -13.61
CA ALA A 79 -1.71 -11.79 -13.29
C ALA A 79 -1.01 -10.43 -13.06
N LEU A 80 -1.77 -9.35 -12.88
CA LEU A 80 -1.21 -8.01 -12.63
C LEU A 80 -0.73 -7.88 -11.19
N GLU A 81 0.46 -7.33 -11.00
CA GLU A 81 1.00 -6.85 -9.73
C GLU A 81 0.95 -5.32 -9.64
N ARG A 82 0.82 -4.67 -10.78
CA ARG A 82 0.73 -3.21 -10.94
C ARG A 82 -0.46 -2.86 -11.82
N LEU A 83 -0.96 -1.65 -11.66
CA LEU A 83 -2.08 -1.17 -12.44
C LEU A 83 -1.79 0.22 -12.97
N ASN A 84 -1.72 0.37 -14.28
CA ASN A 84 -1.58 1.67 -14.93
C ASN A 84 -2.94 2.24 -15.37
N THR A 85 -2.95 3.49 -15.82
CA THR A 85 -4.16 4.18 -16.23
C THR A 85 -4.91 3.48 -17.37
N ALA A 86 -4.19 2.88 -18.33
CA ALA A 86 -4.82 2.20 -19.48
C ALA A 86 -5.54 0.92 -19.06
N GLU A 87 -5.06 0.23 -18.04
CA GLU A 87 -5.61 -1.04 -17.54
C GLU A 87 -6.72 -0.85 -16.51
N HIS A 88 -6.79 0.32 -15.86
CA HIS A 88 -7.66 0.57 -14.71
C HIS A 88 -9.13 0.27 -14.98
N THR A 89 -9.69 0.78 -16.07
CA THR A 89 -11.12 0.58 -16.39
C THR A 89 -11.45 -0.91 -16.58
N ARG A 90 -10.61 -1.64 -17.31
CA ARG A 90 -10.77 -3.07 -17.53
C ARG A 90 -10.66 -3.85 -16.21
N TYR A 91 -9.67 -3.54 -15.39
CA TYR A 91 -9.50 -4.15 -14.08
C TYR A 91 -10.72 -3.96 -13.19
N MET A 92 -11.26 -2.73 -13.12
CA MET A 92 -12.44 -2.44 -12.30
C MET A 92 -13.70 -3.20 -12.77
N GLN A 93 -13.83 -3.46 -14.08
CA GLN A 93 -14.91 -4.31 -14.60
C GLN A 93 -14.75 -5.77 -14.17
N ILE A 94 -13.53 -6.31 -14.27
CA ILE A 94 -13.23 -7.67 -13.82
C ILE A 94 -13.54 -7.81 -12.32
N LEU A 95 -13.07 -6.86 -11.51
CA LEU A 95 -13.31 -6.87 -10.06
C LEU A 95 -14.81 -6.83 -9.71
N LYS A 96 -15.61 -6.03 -10.42
CA LYS A 96 -17.08 -6.02 -10.26
C LYS A 96 -17.71 -7.36 -10.61
N ASN A 97 -17.29 -8.01 -11.69
CA ASN A 97 -17.78 -9.33 -12.06
C ASN A 97 -17.42 -10.37 -11.01
N GLN A 98 -16.20 -10.34 -10.49
CA GLN A 98 -15.76 -11.24 -9.42
C GLN A 98 -16.56 -11.05 -8.13
N ALA A 99 -16.93 -9.82 -7.79
CA ALA A 99 -17.78 -9.54 -6.63
C ALA A 99 -19.18 -10.22 -6.74
N THR A 100 -19.67 -10.45 -7.97
CA THR A 100 -20.94 -11.15 -8.21
C THR A 100 -20.80 -12.66 -8.34
N THR A 101 -19.68 -13.16 -8.86
CA THR A 101 -19.45 -14.57 -9.15
C THR A 101 -18.76 -15.34 -8.02
N VAL A 102 -17.77 -14.71 -7.38
CA VAL A 102 -16.99 -15.27 -6.26
C VAL A 102 -17.56 -14.82 -4.92
N GLY A 103 -18.22 -13.65 -4.89
CA GLY A 103 -18.72 -13.01 -3.70
C GLY A 103 -17.83 -11.88 -3.19
N LEU A 104 -18.33 -11.15 -2.20
CA LEU A 104 -17.57 -10.08 -1.55
C LEU A 104 -16.50 -10.67 -0.60
N PRO A 105 -15.34 -10.01 -0.45
CA PRO A 105 -14.35 -10.44 0.53
C PRO A 105 -14.93 -10.37 1.95
N PRO A 106 -14.48 -11.25 2.87
CA PRO A 106 -14.93 -11.21 4.26
C PRO A 106 -14.69 -9.84 4.90
N ALA A 107 -15.47 -9.52 5.94
CA ALA A 107 -15.36 -8.24 6.65
C ALA A 107 -14.15 -8.24 7.60
N GLU A 108 -12.95 -8.26 7.01
CA GLU A 108 -11.67 -8.30 7.73
C GLU A 108 -10.57 -7.62 6.92
N TYR A 109 -9.50 -7.23 7.59
CA TYR A 109 -8.28 -6.80 6.92
C TYR A 109 -7.63 -8.00 6.23
N ILE A 110 -7.19 -7.82 4.99
CA ILE A 110 -6.60 -8.92 4.22
C ILE A 110 -5.33 -9.46 4.91
N GLN A 111 -5.26 -10.78 5.03
CA GLN A 111 -4.11 -11.51 5.54
C GLN A 111 -3.76 -12.64 4.56
N GLY A 112 -2.52 -12.62 4.05
CA GLY A 112 -2.08 -13.66 3.12
C GLY A 112 -2.82 -13.66 1.77
N SER A 113 -2.76 -14.79 1.08
CA SER A 113 -3.44 -14.98 -0.20
C SER A 113 -4.93 -15.25 0.00
N THR A 114 -5.74 -14.78 -0.96
CA THR A 114 -7.21 -14.96 -0.99
C THR A 114 -7.64 -15.69 -2.25
N ALA A 115 -8.95 -15.84 -2.46
CA ALA A 115 -9.49 -16.38 -3.71
C ALA A 115 -9.08 -15.52 -4.93
N LEU A 116 -9.06 -14.17 -4.78
CA LEU A 116 -8.79 -13.23 -5.87
C LEU A 116 -7.33 -12.79 -5.97
N PHE A 117 -6.58 -12.79 -4.86
CA PHE A 117 -5.23 -12.24 -4.79
C PHE A 117 -4.24 -13.25 -4.22
N GLU A 118 -3.06 -13.31 -4.82
CA GLU A 118 -1.90 -14.01 -4.30
C GLU A 118 -1.00 -13.00 -3.58
N GLN A 119 -0.63 -13.27 -2.33
CA GLN A 119 0.41 -12.49 -1.67
C GLN A 119 1.76 -12.88 -2.26
N THR A 120 2.45 -11.92 -2.86
CA THR A 120 3.77 -12.13 -3.48
C THR A 120 4.92 -11.82 -2.54
N ASP A 121 4.71 -10.83 -1.67
CA ASP A 121 5.74 -10.40 -0.71
C ASP A 121 5.11 -9.75 0.52
N LYS A 122 5.92 -9.60 1.58
CA LYS A 122 5.55 -8.91 2.82
C LYS A 122 6.77 -8.29 3.46
N VAL A 123 6.63 -7.04 3.89
CA VAL A 123 7.61 -6.35 4.72
C VAL A 123 7.05 -6.17 6.12
N ASP A 124 7.73 -6.71 7.11
CA ASP A 124 7.34 -6.57 8.52
C ASP A 124 7.56 -5.13 9.01
N ALA A 125 6.63 -4.65 9.82
CA ALA A 125 6.80 -3.38 10.50
C ALA A 125 7.89 -3.51 11.58
N VAL A 126 8.87 -2.61 11.49
CA VAL A 126 9.89 -2.39 12.51
C VAL A 126 9.90 -0.90 12.78
N TYR A 127 9.94 -0.50 14.05
CA TYR A 127 9.98 0.90 14.42
C TYR A 127 11.09 1.64 13.66
N ASN A 128 10.75 2.81 13.12
CA ASN A 128 11.63 3.67 12.33
C ASN A 128 12.10 3.09 10.98
N ARG A 129 11.50 1.98 10.49
CA ARG A 129 11.70 1.50 9.13
C ARG A 129 10.79 2.25 8.17
N ALA A 130 11.33 2.68 7.04
CA ALA A 130 10.53 3.14 5.91
C ALA A 130 10.71 2.20 4.73
N ILE A 131 9.62 2.00 3.99
CA ILE A 131 9.60 1.29 2.74
C ILE A 131 9.16 2.24 1.63
N PHE A 132 9.75 2.07 0.44
CA PHE A 132 9.38 2.79 -0.77
C PHE A 132 9.01 1.77 -1.84
N TYR A 133 7.95 2.06 -2.58
CA TYR A 133 7.48 1.22 -3.68
C TYR A 133 6.72 2.07 -4.70
N PRO A 134 6.65 1.64 -5.98
CA PRO A 134 5.84 2.33 -6.97
C PRO A 134 4.38 2.41 -6.52
N ALA A 135 3.78 3.59 -6.62
CA ALA A 135 2.42 3.84 -6.12
C ALA A 135 1.33 3.01 -6.83
N ASN A 136 1.65 2.43 -7.98
CA ASN A 136 0.75 1.59 -8.77
C ASN A 136 0.84 0.09 -8.48
N VAL A 137 1.62 -0.34 -7.48
CA VAL A 137 1.70 -1.75 -7.04
C VAL A 137 0.54 -2.10 -6.14
N PHE A 138 -0.08 -3.28 -6.34
CA PHE A 138 -1.10 -3.78 -5.42
C PHE A 138 -0.51 -4.08 -4.06
N HIS A 139 -1.00 -3.39 -3.04
CA HIS A 139 -0.54 -3.56 -1.68
C HIS A 139 -1.67 -3.40 -0.66
N SER A 140 -1.41 -3.80 0.57
CA SER A 140 -2.28 -3.55 1.72
C SER A 140 -1.49 -3.54 3.02
N GLY A 141 -1.93 -2.74 3.98
CA GLY A 141 -1.44 -2.87 5.35
C GLY A 141 -1.90 -4.20 5.96
N CYS A 142 -0.97 -4.96 6.52
CA CYS A 142 -1.30 -6.09 7.37
C CYS A 142 -1.74 -5.53 8.72
N ILE A 143 -3.00 -5.70 9.10
CA ILE A 143 -3.54 -5.17 10.35
C ILE A 143 -4.19 -6.31 11.11
N GLN A 144 -3.62 -6.66 12.28
CA GLN A 144 -4.18 -7.71 13.13
C GLN A 144 -5.20 -7.13 14.09
N VAL A 145 -6.37 -7.74 14.12
CA VAL A 145 -7.42 -7.38 15.07
C VAL A 145 -6.93 -7.65 16.49
N GLY A 146 -7.01 -6.64 17.34
CA GLY A 146 -6.64 -6.73 18.76
C GLY A 146 -5.26 -6.18 19.13
N SER A 147 -4.32 -6.02 18.18
CA SER A 147 -2.98 -5.47 18.46
C SER A 147 -2.67 -4.15 17.77
N GLY A 148 -3.34 -3.84 16.66
CA GLY A 148 -3.02 -2.67 15.82
C GLY A 148 -4.12 -1.60 15.77
N LEU A 149 -5.35 -1.92 16.20
CA LEU A 149 -6.48 -0.99 16.14
C LEU A 149 -6.54 -0.15 17.43
N SER A 150 -6.11 1.08 17.38
CA SER A 150 -6.19 2.04 18.48
C SER A 150 -6.16 3.46 17.91
N ASP A 151 -6.84 4.39 18.56
CA ASP A 151 -6.75 5.83 18.31
C ASP A 151 -5.65 6.52 19.14
N ASP A 152 -4.99 5.76 20.03
CA ASP A 152 -3.83 6.23 20.79
C ASP A 152 -2.56 6.08 19.92
N PRO A 153 -1.88 7.19 19.54
CA PRO A 153 -0.65 7.14 18.73
C PRO A 153 0.49 6.34 19.35
N ALA A 154 0.49 6.17 20.68
CA ALA A 154 1.51 5.40 21.38
C ALA A 154 1.25 3.87 21.35
N ARG A 155 0.06 3.45 20.96
CA ARG A 155 -0.37 2.05 20.98
C ARG A 155 -0.84 1.53 19.63
N GLY A 156 -1.35 2.44 18.78
CA GLY A 156 -1.92 2.09 17.49
C GLY A 156 -0.86 1.93 16.40
N ARG A 157 -1.31 1.45 15.24
CA ARG A 157 -0.50 1.38 14.03
C ARG A 157 -0.33 2.78 13.42
N LEU A 158 0.57 3.56 13.99
CA LEU A 158 0.91 4.89 13.49
C LEU A 158 1.93 4.78 12.35
N THR A 159 1.63 5.39 11.21
CA THR A 159 2.53 5.51 10.07
C THR A 159 2.64 6.95 9.60
N ALA A 160 3.81 7.35 9.09
CA ALA A 160 3.94 8.54 8.26
C ALA A 160 4.00 8.09 6.79
N ASN A 161 3.07 8.59 6.01
CA ASN A 161 2.93 8.22 4.60
C ASN A 161 3.21 9.43 3.72
N CYS A 162 3.85 9.21 2.59
CA CYS A 162 3.95 10.24 1.55
C CYS A 162 3.90 9.62 0.16
N CYS A 163 3.56 10.45 -0.81
CA CYS A 163 3.70 10.15 -2.22
C CYS A 163 4.64 11.18 -2.85
N ILE A 164 5.60 10.71 -3.63
CA ILE A 164 6.53 11.52 -4.40
C ILE A 164 6.37 11.23 -5.89
N THR A 165 6.39 12.29 -6.68
CA THR A 165 6.43 12.20 -8.14
C THR A 165 7.85 12.50 -8.59
N ILE A 166 8.44 11.62 -9.39
CA ILE A 166 9.75 11.79 -10.01
C ILE A 166 9.51 12.40 -11.39
N ALA A 167 10.16 13.52 -11.70
CA ALA A 167 10.05 14.10 -13.03
C ALA A 167 10.65 13.14 -14.07
N GLU A 168 9.95 12.94 -15.17
CA GLU A 168 10.51 12.25 -16.33
C GLU A 168 11.64 13.09 -16.92
N SER A 169 12.79 12.47 -17.18
CA SER A 169 13.98 13.08 -17.77
C SER A 169 13.81 13.36 -19.27
#